data_b6794fce0c78d88eb58be3250dca5ebe
#
_entry.id   b6794fce0c78d88eb58be3250dca5ebe
#
_cell.length_a   1.000
_cell.length_b   1.000
_cell.length_c   1.000
_cell.angle_alpha   90.00
_cell.angle_beta   90.00
_cell.angle_gamma   90.00
#
_symmetry.space_group_name_H-M   'P 1'
#
loop_
_entity.id
_entity.type
_entity.pdbx_description
1 polymer ?
#
loop_
_entity_poly.entity_id
_entity_poly.type
_entity_poly.pdbx_seq_one_letter_code
_entity_poly.pdbx_strand_id
1 'polypeptide(L)'
;DYASMMQQMTELMASGATIDDLVQQSASVTQELRHKYAPMVRLASDADQAALLDTQIRTYQAVLDADPEKCPAFATAGPSALAAWVQKGPIMDSFNDQALSLFRAIAGAKRMPTYRRDSTDDDFRQIIALMLAHGATTAQLGALTSPQPDSPDLCPAMIMMMKTMNEDDSEGVKAVRAQFLADMAAG
;
A
#
# COMPACT_ATOMS: atom_id res chain seq x y z
N ASP A 1 -10.76 -17.97 -3.75
CA ASP A 1 -10.36 -19.09 -4.58
C ASP A 1 -10.58 -18.72 -6.04
N TYR A 2 -9.53 -18.82 -6.89
CA TYR A 2 -9.57 -18.37 -8.29
C TYR A 2 -10.72 -19.05 -9.09
N ALA A 3 -10.95 -20.32 -8.85
CA ALA A 3 -12.03 -21.07 -9.50
C ALA A 3 -13.42 -20.50 -9.15
N SER A 4 -13.65 -20.17 -7.89
CA SER A 4 -14.90 -19.53 -7.44
C SER A 4 -15.10 -18.14 -8.07
N MET A 5 -14.04 -17.34 -8.17
CA MET A 5 -14.07 -16.03 -8.82
C MET A 5 -14.41 -16.16 -10.31
N MET A 6 -13.78 -17.08 -11.02
CA MET A 6 -14.04 -17.32 -12.44
C MET A 6 -15.48 -17.81 -12.68
N GLN A 7 -16.00 -18.64 -11.80
CA GLN A 7 -17.39 -19.10 -11.87
C GLN A 7 -18.37 -17.93 -11.66
N GLN A 8 -18.17 -17.10 -10.64
CA GLN A 8 -19.00 -15.92 -10.38
C GLN A 8 -19.00 -14.94 -11.56
N MET A 9 -17.82 -14.67 -12.15
CA MET A 9 -17.73 -13.82 -13.32
C MET A 9 -18.45 -14.41 -14.53
N THR A 10 -18.38 -15.72 -14.73
CA THR A 10 -19.07 -16.41 -15.82
C THR A 10 -20.59 -16.34 -15.64
N GLU A 11 -21.09 -16.54 -14.42
CA GLU A 11 -22.50 -16.43 -14.08
C GLU A 11 -23.03 -15.00 -14.27
N LEU A 12 -22.24 -13.97 -13.88
CA LEU A 12 -22.57 -12.57 -14.11
C LEU A 12 -22.67 -12.24 -15.61
N MET A 13 -21.69 -12.67 -16.39
CA MET A 13 -21.76 -12.49 -17.85
C MET A 13 -22.97 -13.17 -18.48
N ALA A 14 -23.32 -14.38 -18.01
CA ALA A 14 -24.48 -15.11 -18.49
C ALA A 14 -25.82 -14.46 -18.09
N SER A 15 -25.85 -13.69 -17.00
CA SER A 15 -27.04 -12.94 -16.55
C SER A 15 -27.28 -11.62 -17.28
N GLY A 16 -26.39 -11.23 -18.23
CA GLY A 16 -26.48 -9.97 -18.95
C GLY A 16 -25.96 -8.75 -18.19
N ALA A 17 -25.06 -8.98 -17.20
CA ALA A 17 -24.42 -7.92 -16.45
C ALA A 17 -23.67 -6.93 -17.36
N THR A 18 -23.69 -5.67 -17.00
CA THR A 18 -22.95 -4.61 -17.70
C THR A 18 -21.45 -4.67 -17.41
N ILE A 19 -20.64 -3.98 -18.19
CA ILE A 19 -19.20 -3.84 -17.92
C ILE A 19 -18.98 -3.22 -16.52
N ASP A 20 -19.81 -2.27 -16.13
CA ASP A 20 -19.71 -1.61 -14.82
C ASP A 20 -20.00 -2.60 -13.66
N ASP A 21 -20.97 -3.51 -13.83
CA ASP A 21 -21.25 -4.57 -12.85
C ASP A 21 -20.06 -5.52 -12.71
N LEU A 22 -19.41 -5.88 -13.81
CA LEU A 22 -18.19 -6.72 -13.80
C LEU A 22 -17.02 -6.03 -13.13
N VAL A 23 -16.83 -4.74 -13.36
CA VAL A 23 -15.79 -3.92 -12.71
C VAL A 23 -16.04 -3.84 -11.20
N GLN A 24 -17.27 -3.56 -10.78
CA GLN A 24 -17.64 -3.52 -9.36
C GLN A 24 -17.43 -4.88 -8.67
N GLN A 25 -17.86 -5.97 -9.31
CA GLN A 25 -17.66 -7.31 -8.75
C GLN A 25 -16.17 -7.66 -8.63
N SER A 26 -15.38 -7.34 -9.65
CA SER A 26 -13.93 -7.54 -9.62
C SER A 26 -13.26 -6.75 -8.49
N ALA A 27 -13.67 -5.50 -8.28
CA ALA A 27 -13.19 -4.67 -7.19
C ALA A 27 -13.55 -5.24 -5.82
N SER A 28 -14.80 -5.70 -5.63
CA SER A 28 -15.27 -6.34 -4.40
C SER A 28 -14.46 -7.61 -4.07
N VAL A 29 -14.29 -8.51 -5.05
CA VAL A 29 -13.50 -9.74 -4.87
C VAL A 29 -12.04 -9.40 -4.54
N THR A 30 -11.47 -8.41 -5.20
CA THR A 30 -10.10 -7.96 -4.92
C THR A 30 -9.96 -7.42 -3.50
N GLN A 31 -10.93 -6.65 -3.04
CA GLN A 31 -10.96 -6.12 -1.68
C GLN A 31 -11.09 -7.24 -0.64
N GLU A 32 -11.98 -8.20 -0.85
CA GLU A 32 -12.11 -9.37 0.04
C GLU A 32 -10.81 -10.17 0.13
N LEU A 33 -10.13 -10.39 -1.01
CA LEU A 33 -8.84 -11.07 -1.03
C LEU A 33 -7.77 -10.27 -0.30
N ARG A 34 -7.74 -8.95 -0.46
CA ARG A 34 -6.82 -8.06 0.26
C ARG A 34 -7.06 -8.19 1.77
N HIS A 35 -8.28 -7.99 2.25
CA HIS A 35 -8.60 -8.15 3.67
C HIS A 35 -8.23 -9.53 4.22
N LYS A 36 -8.56 -10.59 3.48
CA LYS A 36 -8.26 -11.96 3.90
C LYS A 36 -6.77 -12.25 4.04
N TYR A 37 -5.95 -11.68 3.15
CA TYR A 37 -4.52 -12.00 3.07
C TYR A 37 -3.61 -10.88 3.59
N ALA A 38 -4.12 -9.69 3.91
CA ALA A 38 -3.35 -8.60 4.49
C ALA A 38 -2.48 -9.02 5.71
N PRO A 39 -3.01 -9.82 6.68
CA PRO A 39 -2.20 -10.27 7.80
C PRO A 39 -0.97 -11.10 7.38
N MET A 40 -1.01 -11.77 6.22
CA MET A 40 0.12 -12.54 5.72
C MET A 40 1.30 -11.66 5.32
N VAL A 41 1.05 -10.41 4.90
CA VAL A 41 2.09 -9.44 4.54
C VAL A 41 3.02 -9.16 5.73
N ARG A 42 2.46 -9.15 6.94
CA ARG A 42 3.22 -9.01 8.19
C ARG A 42 4.22 -10.14 8.40
N LEU A 43 3.90 -11.34 7.89
CA LEU A 43 4.73 -12.55 8.00
C LEU A 43 5.67 -12.73 6.80
N ALA A 44 5.69 -11.81 5.84
CA ALA A 44 6.59 -11.88 4.69
C ALA A 44 8.06 -11.66 5.12
N SER A 45 9.01 -12.16 4.34
CA SER A 45 10.43 -11.94 4.57
C SER A 45 10.79 -10.44 4.53
N ASP A 46 11.91 -10.05 5.15
CA ASP A 46 12.39 -8.67 5.09
C ASP A 46 12.60 -8.21 3.65
N ALA A 47 13.12 -9.10 2.79
CA ALA A 47 13.34 -8.82 1.38
C ALA A 47 12.01 -8.60 0.62
N ASP A 48 10.99 -9.41 0.87
CA ASP A 48 9.67 -9.25 0.23
C ASP A 48 8.97 -7.97 0.72
N GLN A 49 9.10 -7.64 2.02
CA GLN A 49 8.56 -6.40 2.57
C GLN A 49 9.26 -5.16 2.02
N ALA A 50 10.60 -5.20 1.90
CA ALA A 50 11.37 -4.11 1.31
C ALA A 50 11.00 -3.90 -0.17
N ALA A 51 10.86 -4.98 -0.94
CA ALA A 51 10.44 -4.91 -2.33
C ALA A 51 9.01 -4.36 -2.49
N LEU A 52 8.09 -4.76 -1.60
CA LEU A 52 6.72 -4.22 -1.60
C LEU A 52 6.72 -2.72 -1.24
N LEU A 53 7.50 -2.32 -0.24
CA LEU A 53 7.62 -0.92 0.16
C LEU A 53 8.22 -0.07 -0.95
N ASP A 54 9.22 -0.59 -1.68
CA ASP A 54 9.81 0.09 -2.85
C ASP A 54 8.79 0.33 -3.96
N THR A 55 7.90 -0.64 -4.24
CA THR A 55 6.81 -0.43 -5.21
C THR A 55 5.80 0.61 -4.73
N GLN A 56 5.52 0.69 -3.43
CA GLN A 56 4.69 1.74 -2.84
C GLN A 56 5.32 3.12 -3.03
N ILE A 57 6.62 3.26 -2.71
CA ILE A 57 7.36 4.52 -2.89
C ILE A 57 7.26 4.98 -4.35
N ARG A 58 7.49 4.08 -5.31
CA ARG A 58 7.39 4.40 -6.74
C ARG A 58 5.96 4.82 -7.15
N THR A 59 4.95 4.17 -6.60
CA THR A 59 3.55 4.52 -6.87
C THR A 59 3.22 5.91 -6.34
N TYR A 60 3.58 6.22 -5.10
CA TYR A 60 3.38 7.56 -4.53
C TYR A 60 4.14 8.63 -5.30
N GLN A 61 5.39 8.33 -5.71
CA GLN A 61 6.18 9.25 -6.51
C GLN A 61 5.55 9.49 -7.88
N ALA A 62 5.08 8.44 -8.56
CA ALA A 62 4.42 8.57 -9.86
C ALA A 62 3.13 9.41 -9.78
N VAL A 63 2.35 9.25 -8.71
CA VAL A 63 1.14 10.06 -8.48
C VAL A 63 1.53 11.51 -8.19
N LEU A 64 2.52 11.74 -7.32
CA LEU A 64 2.99 13.08 -6.95
C LEU A 64 3.56 13.83 -8.17
N ASP A 65 4.32 13.15 -9.02
CA ASP A 65 4.91 13.74 -10.23
C ASP A 65 3.85 14.07 -11.30
N ALA A 66 2.79 13.26 -11.38
CA ALA A 66 1.72 13.46 -12.34
C ALA A 66 0.71 14.53 -11.92
N ASP A 67 0.35 14.56 -10.65
CA ASP A 67 -0.62 15.53 -10.10
C ASP A 67 -0.41 15.70 -8.58
N PRO A 68 0.43 16.67 -8.19
CA PRO A 68 0.72 16.94 -6.79
C PRO A 68 -0.53 17.26 -5.94
N GLU A 69 -1.57 17.87 -6.55
CA GLU A 69 -2.80 18.25 -5.84
C GLU A 69 -3.68 17.05 -5.50
N LYS A 70 -3.61 15.97 -6.31
CA LYS A 70 -4.37 14.74 -6.08
C LYS A 70 -3.65 13.71 -5.21
N CYS A 71 -2.35 13.85 -5.06
CA CYS A 71 -1.57 12.90 -4.28
C CYS A 71 -2.03 12.81 -2.81
N PRO A 72 -2.39 13.89 -2.09
CA PRO A 72 -2.94 13.78 -0.74
C PRO A 72 -4.27 13.01 -0.68
N ALA A 73 -5.15 13.24 -1.66
CA ALA A 73 -6.40 12.47 -1.76
C ALA A 73 -6.13 10.98 -2.02
N PHE A 74 -5.14 10.65 -2.86
CA PHE A 74 -4.68 9.27 -3.04
C PHE A 74 -4.11 8.68 -1.75
N ALA A 75 -3.34 9.45 -0.99
CA ALA A 75 -2.76 8.99 0.28
C ALA A 75 -3.82 8.68 1.35
N THR A 76 -4.98 9.34 1.31
CA THR A 76 -6.07 9.16 2.28
C THR A 76 -7.14 8.17 1.85
N ALA A 77 -7.44 8.08 0.55
CA ALA A 77 -8.54 7.27 0.01
C ALA A 77 -8.09 6.16 -0.96
N GLY A 78 -6.76 6.03 -1.17
CA GLY A 78 -6.20 5.02 -2.05
C GLY A 78 -6.53 5.23 -3.54
N PRO A 79 -6.44 4.17 -4.36
CA PRO A 79 -6.63 4.25 -5.81
C PRO A 79 -8.00 4.81 -6.25
N SER A 80 -9.02 4.70 -5.40
CA SER A 80 -10.36 5.24 -5.71
C SER A 80 -10.38 6.76 -5.90
N ALA A 81 -9.46 7.49 -5.27
CA ALA A 81 -9.29 8.93 -5.48
C ALA A 81 -8.81 9.29 -6.89
N LEU A 82 -8.28 8.32 -7.65
CA LEU A 82 -7.65 8.52 -8.96
C LEU A 82 -8.46 7.93 -10.12
N ALA A 83 -9.64 7.36 -9.88
CA ALA A 83 -10.35 6.48 -10.83
C ALA A 83 -10.58 7.05 -12.24
N ALA A 84 -10.64 8.36 -12.42
CA ALA A 84 -10.95 8.96 -13.73
C ALA A 84 -9.74 9.08 -14.69
N TRP A 85 -8.50 9.10 -14.22
CA TRP A 85 -7.33 9.35 -15.07
C TRP A 85 -6.16 8.36 -14.94
N VAL A 86 -6.26 7.42 -14.02
CA VAL A 86 -5.26 6.36 -13.81
C VAL A 86 -5.31 5.26 -14.88
N GLN A 87 -6.29 5.28 -15.75
CA GLN A 87 -6.58 4.14 -16.66
C GLN A 87 -5.50 3.85 -17.71
N LYS A 88 -4.48 4.69 -17.89
CA LYS A 88 -3.39 4.46 -18.86
C LYS A 88 -2.09 5.16 -18.41
N GLY A 89 -0.96 4.48 -18.56
CA GLY A 89 0.37 5.06 -18.41
C GLY A 89 1.14 4.64 -17.14
N PRO A 90 2.21 5.36 -16.77
CA PRO A 90 3.17 4.95 -15.73
C PRO A 90 2.56 4.67 -14.36
N ILE A 91 1.46 5.33 -14.00
CA ILE A 91 0.76 5.10 -12.73
C ILE A 91 0.11 3.71 -12.74
N MET A 92 -0.54 3.30 -13.84
CA MET A 92 -1.12 1.96 -13.96
C MET A 92 -0.04 0.88 -13.89
N ASP A 93 1.11 1.10 -14.52
CA ASP A 93 2.24 0.17 -14.46
C ASP A 93 2.75 0.04 -13.01
N SER A 94 2.84 1.15 -12.26
CA SER A 94 3.24 1.11 -10.85
C SER A 94 2.23 0.38 -9.97
N PHE A 95 0.92 0.49 -10.22
CA PHE A 95 -0.10 -0.29 -9.53
C PHE A 95 -0.01 -1.79 -9.84
N ASN A 96 0.29 -2.16 -11.09
CA ASN A 96 0.49 -3.55 -11.46
C ASN A 96 1.73 -4.14 -10.75
N ASP A 97 2.83 -3.39 -10.71
CA ASP A 97 4.04 -3.79 -9.98
C ASP A 97 3.78 -3.95 -8.48
N GLN A 98 3.02 -3.03 -7.89
CA GLN A 98 2.62 -3.09 -6.49
C GLN A 98 1.76 -4.34 -6.21
N ALA A 99 0.77 -4.63 -7.06
CA ALA A 99 -0.06 -5.82 -6.92
C ALA A 99 0.77 -7.11 -7.03
N LEU A 100 1.69 -7.18 -7.99
CA LEU A 100 2.60 -8.32 -8.12
C LEU A 100 3.51 -8.50 -6.90
N SER A 101 4.07 -7.42 -6.36
CA SER A 101 4.88 -7.45 -5.14
C SER A 101 4.07 -7.90 -3.93
N LEU A 102 2.84 -7.43 -3.79
CA LEU A 102 1.92 -7.86 -2.73
C LEU A 102 1.65 -9.37 -2.80
N PHE A 103 1.32 -9.90 -3.99
CA PHE A 103 1.08 -11.33 -4.14
C PHE A 103 2.33 -12.16 -3.90
N ARG A 104 3.53 -11.68 -4.28
CA ARG A 104 4.80 -12.35 -3.97
C ARG A 104 5.06 -12.41 -2.48
N ALA A 105 4.86 -11.30 -1.76
CA ALA A 105 5.00 -11.22 -0.31
C ALA A 105 4.05 -12.20 0.40
N ILE A 106 2.77 -12.24 0.01
CA ILE A 106 1.77 -13.18 0.54
C ILE A 106 2.17 -14.64 0.24
N ALA A 107 2.58 -14.95 -0.98
CA ALA A 107 2.98 -16.29 -1.37
C ALA A 107 4.27 -16.74 -0.66
N GLY A 108 5.22 -15.84 -0.45
CA GLY A 108 6.42 -16.05 0.34
C GLY A 108 6.08 -16.38 1.80
N ALA A 109 5.26 -15.56 2.43
CA ALA A 109 4.79 -15.74 3.80
C ALA A 109 4.04 -17.06 4.03
N LYS A 110 3.21 -17.49 3.06
CA LYS A 110 2.53 -18.79 3.14
C LYS A 110 3.48 -19.98 3.11
N ARG A 111 4.61 -19.87 2.43
CA ARG A 111 5.60 -20.94 2.34
C ARG A 111 6.57 -20.94 3.51
N MET A 112 7.00 -19.76 3.92
CA MET A 112 8.02 -19.59 4.95
C MET A 112 7.74 -18.30 5.74
N PRO A 113 6.86 -18.36 6.76
CA PRO A 113 6.50 -17.18 7.54
C PRO A 113 7.66 -16.69 8.39
N THR A 114 7.88 -15.40 8.42
CA THR A 114 8.84 -14.71 9.29
C THR A 114 8.07 -14.04 10.43
N TYR A 115 8.21 -14.56 11.63
CA TYR A 115 7.53 -14.00 12.80
C TYR A 115 8.32 -12.84 13.38
N ARG A 116 7.63 -11.74 13.66
CA ARG A 116 8.15 -10.55 14.30
C ARG A 116 7.27 -10.20 15.50
N ARG A 117 7.85 -9.51 16.48
CA ARG A 117 7.07 -8.91 17.56
C ARG A 117 6.14 -7.83 17.03
N ASP A 118 5.17 -7.46 17.82
CA ASP A 118 4.34 -6.30 17.54
C ASP A 118 5.17 -5.00 17.62
N SER A 119 4.80 -4.01 16.82
CA SER A 119 5.35 -2.67 16.93
C SER A 119 4.89 -2.00 18.22
N THR A 120 5.73 -1.14 18.77
CA THR A 120 5.48 -0.37 19.99
C THR A 120 5.52 1.12 19.69
N ASP A 121 5.02 1.94 20.62
CA ASP A 121 5.11 3.40 20.51
C ASP A 121 6.57 3.89 20.40
N ASP A 122 7.51 3.19 21.03
CA ASP A 122 8.93 3.53 20.94
C ASP A 122 9.49 3.28 19.55
N ASP A 123 9.03 2.24 18.85
CA ASP A 123 9.43 1.97 17.48
C ASP A 123 8.91 3.06 16.52
N PHE A 124 7.67 3.54 16.71
CA PHE A 124 7.16 4.67 15.96
C PHE A 124 7.93 5.96 16.27
N ARG A 125 8.30 6.22 17.52
CA ARG A 125 9.16 7.36 17.89
C ARG A 125 10.52 7.28 17.21
N GLN A 126 11.09 6.08 17.08
CA GLN A 126 12.32 5.85 16.35
C GLN A 126 12.20 6.27 14.88
N ILE A 127 11.12 5.88 14.20
CA ILE A 127 10.89 6.30 12.79
C ILE A 127 10.78 7.82 12.71
N ILE A 128 10.05 8.47 13.60
CA ILE A 128 9.94 9.94 13.64
C ILE A 128 11.32 10.58 13.83
N ALA A 129 12.15 10.05 14.71
CA ALA A 129 13.51 10.55 14.94
C ALA A 129 14.39 10.38 13.69
N LEU A 130 14.31 9.25 13.00
CA LEU A 130 15.01 9.00 11.75
C LEU A 130 14.52 9.95 10.63
N MET A 131 13.22 10.16 10.50
CA MET A 131 12.66 11.12 9.54
C MET A 131 13.18 12.55 9.80
N LEU A 132 13.22 12.96 11.07
CA LEU A 132 13.81 14.27 11.45
C LEU A 132 15.28 14.35 11.09
N ALA A 133 16.06 13.29 11.31
CA ALA A 133 17.47 13.22 10.90
C ALA A 133 17.63 13.31 9.37
N HIS A 134 16.66 12.83 8.60
CA HIS A 134 16.59 12.95 7.14
C HIS A 134 16.00 14.29 6.66
N GLY A 135 15.68 15.21 7.58
CA GLY A 135 15.23 16.56 7.25
C GLY A 135 13.72 16.73 7.15
N ALA A 136 12.92 15.82 7.73
CA ALA A 136 11.46 16.00 7.80
C ALA A 136 11.11 17.31 8.54
N THR A 137 10.15 18.03 7.99
CA THR A 137 9.61 19.25 8.61
C THR A 137 8.51 18.93 9.62
N THR A 138 8.24 19.86 10.53
CA THR A 138 7.10 19.75 11.45
C THR A 138 5.77 19.66 10.70
N ALA A 139 5.63 20.34 9.55
CA ALA A 139 4.43 20.28 8.71
C ALA A 139 4.23 18.85 8.15
N GLN A 140 5.29 18.21 7.66
CA GLN A 140 5.25 16.83 7.17
C GLN A 140 4.90 15.84 8.28
N LEU A 141 5.48 15.96 9.48
CA LEU A 141 5.11 15.12 10.62
C LEU A 141 3.67 15.35 11.06
N GLY A 142 3.21 16.62 11.06
CA GLY A 142 1.82 16.97 11.31
C GLY A 142 0.85 16.33 10.32
N ALA A 143 1.21 16.32 9.03
CA ALA A 143 0.41 15.69 7.97
C ALA A 143 0.27 14.17 8.15
N LEU A 144 1.28 13.47 8.66
CA LEU A 144 1.20 12.03 8.96
C LEU A 144 0.30 11.73 10.17
N THR A 145 0.31 12.59 11.20
CA THR A 145 -0.48 12.38 12.42
C THR A 145 -1.95 12.76 12.26
N SER A 146 -2.25 13.66 11.31
CA SER A 146 -3.61 14.11 11.00
C SER A 146 -3.76 14.27 9.48
N PRO A 147 -3.81 13.15 8.74
CA PRO A 147 -3.83 13.18 7.29
C PRO A 147 -5.10 13.87 6.76
N GLN A 148 -4.89 14.87 5.91
CA GLN A 148 -5.97 15.60 5.23
C GLN A 148 -5.81 15.40 3.71
N PRO A 149 -6.92 15.22 2.97
CA PRO A 149 -6.90 14.93 1.53
C PRO A 149 -6.42 16.09 0.65
N ASP A 150 -6.23 17.26 1.22
CA ASP A 150 -5.75 18.49 0.58
C ASP A 150 -4.41 18.99 1.15
N SER A 151 -3.78 18.23 2.07
CA SER A 151 -2.48 18.62 2.66
C SER A 151 -1.33 18.39 1.67
N PRO A 152 -0.65 19.46 1.19
CA PRO A 152 0.46 19.30 0.23
C PRO A 152 1.67 18.57 0.83
N ASP A 153 1.78 18.54 2.16
CA ASP A 153 2.89 17.87 2.86
C ASP A 153 2.68 16.36 3.01
N LEU A 154 1.44 15.85 2.82
CA LEU A 154 1.13 14.44 3.13
C LEU A 154 1.89 13.45 2.24
N CYS A 155 1.88 13.64 0.93
CA CYS A 155 2.57 12.73 0.02
C CYS A 155 4.10 12.75 0.17
N PRO A 156 4.76 13.92 0.23
CA PRO A 156 6.19 13.97 0.55
C PRO A 156 6.52 13.29 1.88
N ALA A 157 5.70 13.47 2.91
CA ALA A 157 5.87 12.83 4.22
C ALA A 157 5.72 11.31 4.16
N MET A 158 4.70 10.80 3.44
CA MET A 158 4.50 9.37 3.22
C MET A 158 5.69 8.74 2.48
N ILE A 159 6.18 9.38 1.41
CA ILE A 159 7.34 8.91 0.67
C ILE A 159 8.58 8.88 1.57
N MET A 160 8.82 9.93 2.35
CA MET A 160 9.94 10.01 3.28
C MET A 160 9.85 8.92 4.35
N MET A 161 8.69 8.72 4.97
CA MET A 161 8.46 7.67 5.96
C MET A 161 8.75 6.29 5.39
N MET A 162 8.23 5.99 4.21
CA MET A 162 8.46 4.70 3.55
C MET A 162 9.94 4.49 3.20
N LYS A 163 10.66 5.52 2.71
CA LYS A 163 12.10 5.44 2.46
C LYS A 163 12.87 5.19 3.75
N THR A 164 12.58 5.94 4.83
CA THR A 164 13.18 5.75 6.15
C THR A 164 12.99 4.31 6.64
N MET A 165 11.79 3.75 6.51
CA MET A 165 11.53 2.35 6.87
C MET A 165 12.25 1.34 5.96
N ASN A 166 12.58 1.70 4.74
CA ASN A 166 13.26 0.80 3.79
C ASN A 166 14.78 0.82 3.95
N GLU A 167 15.33 1.88 4.50
CA GLU A 167 16.77 2.09 4.68
C GLU A 167 17.29 1.60 6.05
N ASP A 168 16.42 1.44 7.06
CA ASP A 168 16.81 1.02 8.41
C ASP A 168 16.40 -0.44 8.68
N ASP A 169 17.37 -1.24 9.10
CA ASP A 169 17.22 -2.67 9.35
C ASP A 169 17.08 -3.02 10.85
N SER A 170 16.88 -2.03 11.73
CA SER A 170 16.63 -2.28 13.15
C SER A 170 15.32 -3.05 13.36
N GLU A 171 15.26 -3.85 14.41
CA GLU A 171 14.10 -4.69 14.72
C GLU A 171 12.82 -3.85 14.96
N GLY A 172 12.97 -2.65 15.52
CA GLY A 172 11.86 -1.72 15.71
C GLY A 172 11.27 -1.25 14.39
N VAL A 173 12.13 -0.79 13.46
CA VAL A 173 11.70 -0.34 12.13
C VAL A 173 11.09 -1.48 11.32
N LYS A 174 11.67 -2.68 11.37
CA LYS A 174 11.09 -3.88 10.73
C LYS A 174 9.70 -4.22 11.27
N ALA A 175 9.49 -4.09 12.58
CA ALA A 175 8.17 -4.34 13.20
C ALA A 175 7.12 -3.32 12.70
N VAL A 176 7.46 -2.02 12.66
CA VAL A 176 6.57 -0.98 12.12
C VAL A 176 6.34 -1.15 10.62
N ARG A 177 7.38 -1.44 9.83
CA ARG A 177 7.26 -1.71 8.39
C ARG A 177 6.28 -2.86 8.12
N ALA A 178 6.39 -3.95 8.85
CA ALA A 178 5.53 -5.11 8.72
C ALA A 178 4.05 -4.78 9.04
N GLN A 179 3.81 -4.00 10.11
CA GLN A 179 2.48 -3.53 10.47
C GLN A 179 1.92 -2.59 9.41
N PHE A 180 2.69 -1.56 9.03
CA PHE A 180 2.30 -0.57 8.03
C PHE A 180 1.90 -1.21 6.69
N LEU A 181 2.70 -2.16 6.19
CA LEU A 181 2.40 -2.85 4.94
C LEU A 181 1.17 -3.75 5.04
N ALA A 182 0.92 -4.38 6.19
CA ALA A 182 -0.29 -5.16 6.39
C ALA A 182 -1.54 -4.26 6.43
N ASP A 183 -1.47 -3.10 7.10
CA ASP A 183 -2.57 -2.13 7.16
C ASP A 183 -2.86 -1.55 5.77
N MET A 184 -1.83 -1.18 5.01
CA MET A 184 -1.99 -0.75 3.62
C MET A 184 -2.56 -1.84 2.70
N ALA A 185 -2.21 -3.10 2.93
CA ALA A 185 -2.76 -4.21 2.16
C ALA A 185 -4.23 -4.45 2.46
N ALA A 186 -4.69 -4.16 3.66
CA ALA A 186 -6.09 -4.27 4.06
C ALA A 186 -6.97 -3.20 3.39
N GLY A 187 -6.44 -2.02 3.09
CA GLY A 187 -7.12 -0.92 2.37
C GLY A 187 -7.55 0.18 3.28
#